data_c0fd57e91172267aa75bb5c8300db552
#
_entry.id   c0fd57e91172267aa75bb5c8300db552
#
_cell.length_a   1.000
_cell.length_b   1.000
_cell.length_c   1.000
_cell.angle_alpha   90.00
_cell.angle_beta   90.00
_cell.angle_gamma   90.00
#
_symmetry.space_group_name_H-M   'P 1'
#
loop_
_entity.id
_entity.type
_entity.pdbx_description
1 polymer ?
#
loop_
_entity_poly.entity_id
_entity_poly.type
_entity_poly.pdbx_seq_one_letter_code
_entity_poly.pdbx_strand_id
1 'polypeptide(L)'
;MAQSRQAIQARISSVSSTKKITKAMQLIASSKLTRQRQIMEENRSYAQGLQELFTMVLRSAGNDSMYLNENQGKPSFIFVITSDMGLCGGYNANVYRMIQDEFSNEDHIVMVGVRGAAWISKRDYNVETVLSDLDEDDVYNALSKCMQDALDLFEKKEISKIQILYTHYKNTLTFVPTLETVLPVSKPQEEKKSGMRSEERRVGKECRSRWSPYH
;
A
#
# COMPACT_ATOMS: atom_id res chain seq x y z
N MET A 1 -7.17 -50.35 -18.04
CA MET A 1 -7.75 -50.89 -16.79
C MET A 1 -8.98 -50.02 -16.45
N ALA A 2 -10.17 -50.62 -16.42
CA ALA A 2 -11.39 -49.92 -16.06
C ALA A 2 -11.34 -49.59 -14.55
N GLN A 3 -11.46 -48.32 -14.20
CA GLN A 3 -11.60 -47.89 -12.80
C GLN A 3 -12.87 -48.51 -12.24
N SER A 4 -12.78 -49.13 -11.05
CA SER A 4 -13.95 -49.72 -10.43
C SER A 4 -15.03 -48.65 -10.12
N ARG A 5 -16.30 -49.00 -10.24
CA ARG A 5 -17.42 -48.10 -9.95
C ARG A 5 -17.30 -47.42 -8.57
N GLN A 6 -16.78 -48.13 -7.57
CA GLN A 6 -16.54 -47.60 -6.24
C GLN A 6 -15.47 -46.51 -6.21
N ALA A 7 -14.38 -46.69 -6.97
CA ALA A 7 -13.32 -45.66 -7.08
C ALA A 7 -13.84 -44.36 -7.72
N ILE A 8 -14.72 -44.49 -8.72
CA ILE A 8 -15.35 -43.34 -9.35
C ILE A 8 -16.30 -42.62 -8.38
N GLN A 9 -17.10 -43.36 -7.64
CA GLN A 9 -18.01 -42.78 -6.64
C GLN A 9 -17.25 -42.07 -5.51
N ALA A 10 -16.16 -42.66 -5.01
CA ALA A 10 -15.31 -42.05 -3.98
C ALA A 10 -14.70 -40.74 -4.51
N ARG A 11 -14.26 -40.71 -5.77
CA ARG A 11 -13.71 -39.50 -6.41
C ARG A 11 -14.77 -38.41 -6.58
N ILE A 12 -15.99 -38.75 -6.99
CA ILE A 12 -17.11 -37.81 -7.09
C ILE A 12 -17.43 -37.19 -5.73
N SER A 13 -17.49 -38.02 -4.68
CA SER A 13 -17.74 -37.56 -3.30
C SER A 13 -16.64 -36.59 -2.81
N SER A 14 -15.37 -36.94 -3.03
CA SER A 14 -14.22 -36.09 -2.67
C SER A 14 -14.26 -34.74 -3.40
N VAL A 15 -14.47 -34.75 -4.71
CA VAL A 15 -14.58 -33.51 -5.52
C VAL A 15 -15.78 -32.68 -5.09
N SER A 16 -16.93 -33.32 -4.78
CA SER A 16 -18.11 -32.60 -4.28
C SER A 16 -17.85 -31.91 -2.94
N SER A 17 -17.13 -32.58 -2.03
CA SER A 17 -16.75 -32.00 -0.73
C SER A 17 -15.81 -30.81 -0.92
N THR A 18 -14.77 -30.97 -1.74
CA THR A 18 -13.84 -29.86 -2.09
C THR A 18 -14.57 -28.67 -2.71
N LYS A 19 -15.53 -28.91 -3.62
CA LYS A 19 -16.37 -27.86 -4.23
C LYS A 19 -17.16 -27.09 -3.16
N LYS A 20 -17.72 -27.77 -2.15
CA LYS A 20 -18.46 -27.11 -1.08
C LYS A 20 -17.55 -26.21 -0.23
N ILE A 21 -16.35 -26.71 0.12
CA ILE A 21 -15.36 -25.96 0.88
C ILE A 21 -14.91 -24.71 0.12
N THR A 22 -14.52 -24.86 -1.15
CA THR A 22 -14.07 -23.72 -1.97
C THR A 22 -15.17 -22.69 -2.20
N LYS A 23 -16.44 -23.14 -2.31
CA LYS A 23 -17.58 -22.22 -2.40
C LYS A 23 -17.79 -21.42 -1.11
N ALA A 24 -17.66 -22.06 0.04
CA ALA A 24 -17.71 -21.37 1.34
C ALA A 24 -16.57 -20.35 1.49
N MET A 25 -15.34 -20.73 1.14
CA MET A 25 -14.19 -19.82 1.13
C MET A 25 -14.40 -18.62 0.20
N GLN A 26 -14.97 -18.84 -0.98
CA GLN A 26 -15.31 -17.77 -1.92
C GLN A 26 -16.29 -16.77 -1.30
N LEU A 27 -17.33 -17.24 -0.62
CA LEU A 27 -18.33 -16.37 0.02
C LEU A 27 -17.70 -15.51 1.14
N ILE A 28 -16.89 -16.15 2.00
CA ILE A 28 -16.18 -15.44 3.07
C ILE A 28 -15.22 -14.38 2.49
N ALA A 29 -14.42 -14.75 1.49
CA ALA A 29 -13.48 -13.84 0.85
C ALA A 29 -14.20 -12.66 0.18
N SER A 30 -15.33 -12.90 -0.52
CA SER A 30 -16.12 -11.84 -1.14
C SER A 30 -16.71 -10.88 -0.11
N SER A 31 -17.21 -11.40 1.02
CA SER A 31 -17.74 -10.55 2.11
C SER A 31 -16.64 -9.68 2.73
N LYS A 32 -15.47 -10.27 3.04
CA LYS A 32 -14.32 -9.51 3.56
C LYS A 32 -13.83 -8.45 2.57
N LEU A 33 -13.75 -8.79 1.29
CA LEU A 33 -13.33 -7.85 0.24
C LEU A 33 -14.26 -6.64 0.16
N THR A 34 -15.59 -6.86 0.20
CA THR A 34 -16.57 -5.78 0.17
C THR A 34 -16.41 -4.84 1.36
N ARG A 35 -16.23 -5.39 2.57
CA ARG A 35 -16.01 -4.60 3.78
C ARG A 35 -14.72 -3.78 3.71
N GLN A 36 -13.61 -4.41 3.31
CA GLN A 36 -12.31 -3.71 3.21
C GLN A 36 -12.33 -2.62 2.14
N ARG A 37 -13.02 -2.86 1.03
CA ARG A 37 -13.21 -1.86 -0.01
C ARG A 37 -13.99 -0.65 0.49
N GLN A 38 -15.04 -0.85 1.26
CA GLN A 38 -15.80 0.23 1.88
C GLN A 38 -14.93 1.08 2.80
N ILE A 39 -14.17 0.44 3.71
CA ILE A 39 -13.23 1.12 4.60
C ILE A 39 -12.19 1.94 3.80
N MET A 40 -11.66 1.38 2.72
CA MET A 40 -10.72 2.07 1.85
C MET A 40 -11.35 3.32 1.21
N GLU A 41 -12.58 3.21 0.72
CA GLU A 41 -13.31 4.33 0.09
C GLU A 41 -13.63 5.43 1.10
N GLU A 42 -14.03 5.08 2.32
CA GLU A 42 -14.29 6.04 3.42
C GLU A 42 -13.03 6.80 3.83
N ASN A 43 -11.89 6.11 3.91
CA ASN A 43 -10.61 6.72 4.28
C ASN A 43 -9.95 7.53 3.14
N ARG A 44 -10.39 7.34 1.90
CA ARG A 44 -9.77 7.97 0.73
C ARG A 44 -9.81 9.49 0.76
N SER A 45 -10.94 10.07 1.14
CA SER A 45 -11.12 11.53 1.23
C SER A 45 -10.23 12.13 2.33
N TYR A 46 -10.09 11.45 3.46
CA TYR A 46 -9.19 11.85 4.54
C TYR A 46 -7.72 11.81 4.10
N ALA A 47 -7.30 10.72 3.46
CA ALA A 47 -5.93 10.59 2.95
C ALA A 47 -5.59 11.66 1.90
N GLN A 48 -6.53 11.98 0.99
CA GLN A 48 -6.37 13.05 0.01
C GLN A 48 -6.22 14.41 0.68
N GLY A 49 -7.06 14.73 1.66
CA GLY A 49 -6.96 15.98 2.42
C GLY A 49 -5.64 16.13 3.17
N LEU A 50 -5.15 15.04 3.79
CA LEU A 50 -3.82 15.01 4.40
C LEU A 50 -2.71 15.27 3.39
N GLN A 51 -2.76 14.65 2.23
CA GLN A 51 -1.77 14.82 1.17
C GLN A 51 -1.75 16.26 0.63
N GLU A 52 -2.92 16.90 0.50
CA GLU A 52 -3.01 18.32 0.11
C GLU A 52 -2.39 19.24 1.16
N LEU A 53 -2.72 19.05 2.45
CA LEU A 53 -2.13 19.81 3.56
C LEU A 53 -0.62 19.63 3.60
N PHE A 54 -0.15 18.39 3.49
CA PHE A 54 1.27 18.09 3.47
C PHE A 54 1.99 18.76 2.29
N THR A 55 1.38 18.75 1.12
CA THR A 55 1.87 19.44 -0.06
C THR A 55 1.99 20.95 0.15
N MET A 56 1.02 21.57 0.84
CA MET A 56 1.06 23.00 1.19
C MET A 56 2.22 23.32 2.15
N VAL A 57 2.40 22.50 3.17
CA VAL A 57 3.50 22.64 4.14
C VAL A 57 4.85 22.51 3.44
N LEU A 58 5.02 21.51 2.56
CA LEU A 58 6.26 21.33 1.81
C LEU A 58 6.58 22.49 0.86
N ARG A 59 5.58 23.12 0.28
CA ARG A 59 5.78 24.32 -0.56
C ARG A 59 6.29 25.53 0.23
N SER A 60 5.87 25.63 1.49
CA SER A 60 6.31 26.70 2.39
C SER A 60 7.61 26.37 3.14
N ALA A 61 7.97 25.10 3.24
CA ALA A 61 9.22 24.67 3.85
C ALA A 61 10.42 25.05 2.98
N GLY A 62 11.45 25.61 3.59
CA GLY A 62 12.73 25.87 2.94
C GLY A 62 13.39 24.58 2.42
N ASN A 63 14.37 24.72 1.52
CA ASN A 63 15.11 23.58 0.97
C ASN A 63 16.02 22.86 1.99
N ASP A 64 16.20 23.43 3.17
CA ASP A 64 17.13 22.94 4.19
C ASP A 64 16.50 21.92 5.15
N SER A 65 15.24 21.53 4.92
CA SER A 65 14.61 20.49 5.75
C SER A 65 15.31 19.14 5.52
N MET A 66 15.69 18.48 6.60
CA MET A 66 16.31 17.15 6.58
C MET A 66 15.43 16.10 5.90
N TYR A 67 14.11 16.27 5.95
CA TYR A 67 13.14 15.35 5.34
C TYR A 67 13.01 15.47 3.82
N LEU A 68 13.68 16.44 3.20
CA LEU A 68 13.68 16.65 1.76
C LEU A 68 14.95 16.08 1.07
N ASN A 69 15.94 15.67 1.87
CA ASN A 69 17.23 15.24 1.37
C ASN A 69 17.52 13.80 1.74
N GLU A 70 17.96 13.01 0.77
CA GLU A 70 18.41 11.63 0.98
C GLU A 70 19.79 11.60 1.66
N ASN A 71 19.95 10.72 2.64
CA ASN A 71 21.23 10.45 3.27
C ASN A 71 22.02 9.41 2.44
N GLN A 72 22.69 9.85 1.38
CA GLN A 72 23.32 8.97 0.40
C GLN A 72 24.32 7.98 1.01
N GLY A 73 24.39 6.78 0.45
CA GLY A 73 25.35 5.74 0.82
C GLY A 73 25.03 4.99 2.11
N LYS A 74 23.78 5.06 2.58
CA LYS A 74 23.29 4.33 3.76
C LYS A 74 22.21 3.32 3.35
N PRO A 75 21.96 2.26 4.16
CA PRO A 75 20.89 1.31 3.92
C PRO A 75 19.51 2.00 3.95
N SER A 76 18.52 1.35 3.36
CA SER A 76 17.13 1.81 3.40
C SER A 76 16.38 1.16 4.55
N PHE A 77 15.31 1.79 5.04
CA PHE A 77 14.36 1.18 5.97
C PHE A 77 13.06 0.90 5.22
N ILE A 78 12.65 -0.36 5.16
CA ILE A 78 11.62 -0.79 4.23
C ILE A 78 10.53 -1.58 4.95
N PHE A 79 9.30 -1.08 4.89
CA PHE A 79 8.11 -1.80 5.33
C PHE A 79 7.58 -2.65 4.19
N VAL A 80 7.50 -3.96 4.38
CA VAL A 80 7.01 -4.90 3.36
C VAL A 80 5.70 -5.50 3.78
N ILE A 81 4.64 -5.27 2.99
CA ILE A 81 3.29 -5.76 3.27
C ILE A 81 3.00 -7.01 2.43
N THR A 82 2.77 -8.12 3.11
CA THR A 82 2.39 -9.40 2.51
C THR A 82 1.09 -9.93 3.10
N SER A 83 0.61 -11.08 2.63
CA SER A 83 -0.62 -11.68 3.14
C SER A 83 -0.38 -12.61 4.32
N ASP A 84 -1.40 -12.75 5.17
CA ASP A 84 -1.44 -13.78 6.21
C ASP A 84 -1.86 -15.15 5.64
N MET A 85 -2.79 -15.14 4.69
CA MET A 85 -3.30 -16.36 4.07
C MET A 85 -2.65 -16.61 2.71
N GLY A 86 -2.58 -17.90 2.31
CA GLY A 86 -2.20 -18.31 0.96
C GLY A 86 -3.37 -18.28 -0.01
N LEU A 87 -3.17 -18.93 -1.16
CA LEU A 87 -4.15 -19.04 -2.25
C LEU A 87 -4.54 -17.68 -2.89
N CYS A 88 -3.62 -16.72 -2.87
CA CYS A 88 -3.77 -15.37 -3.40
C CYS A 88 -3.11 -15.18 -4.79
N GLY A 89 -2.96 -16.27 -5.55
CA GLY A 89 -2.29 -16.22 -6.87
C GLY A 89 -0.85 -15.75 -6.78
N GLY A 90 -0.46 -14.83 -7.65
CA GLY A 90 0.91 -14.27 -7.70
C GLY A 90 1.18 -13.12 -6.72
N TYR A 91 0.24 -12.78 -5.84
CA TYR A 91 0.34 -11.64 -4.93
C TYR A 91 1.69 -11.58 -4.19
N ASN A 92 1.97 -12.58 -3.36
CA ASN A 92 3.21 -12.63 -2.59
C ASN A 92 4.44 -12.88 -3.47
N ALA A 93 4.31 -13.72 -4.52
CA ALA A 93 5.42 -14.02 -5.42
C ALA A 93 5.96 -12.78 -6.14
N ASN A 94 5.08 -11.85 -6.50
CA ASN A 94 5.48 -10.60 -7.13
C ASN A 94 6.20 -9.66 -6.14
N VAL A 95 5.75 -9.59 -4.89
CA VAL A 95 6.42 -8.86 -3.80
C VAL A 95 7.81 -9.46 -3.56
N TYR A 96 7.91 -10.79 -3.44
CA TYR A 96 9.20 -11.46 -3.20
C TYR A 96 10.20 -11.24 -4.34
N ARG A 97 9.75 -11.20 -5.59
CA ARG A 97 10.61 -10.88 -6.73
C ARG A 97 11.16 -9.46 -6.60
N MET A 98 10.31 -8.49 -6.27
CA MET A 98 10.75 -7.11 -6.09
C MET A 98 11.75 -6.96 -4.94
N ILE A 99 11.59 -7.70 -3.84
CA ILE A 99 12.60 -7.74 -2.76
C ILE A 99 13.94 -8.26 -3.30
N GLN A 100 13.94 -9.34 -4.08
CA GLN A 100 15.16 -9.94 -4.62
C GLN A 100 15.86 -9.04 -5.65
N ASP A 101 15.09 -8.24 -6.40
CA ASP A 101 15.61 -7.38 -7.45
C ASP A 101 16.10 -6.02 -6.92
N GLU A 102 15.47 -5.48 -5.88
CA GLU A 102 15.64 -4.08 -5.44
C GLU A 102 16.35 -3.92 -4.08
N PHE A 103 16.35 -4.95 -3.20
CA PHE A 103 16.80 -4.79 -1.83
C PHE A 103 18.20 -5.34 -1.62
N SER A 104 18.96 -4.62 -0.78
CA SER A 104 20.25 -5.08 -0.25
C SER A 104 20.05 -5.89 1.03
N ASN A 105 21.02 -6.76 1.35
CA ASN A 105 21.04 -7.49 2.63
C ASN A 105 21.29 -6.56 3.84
N GLU A 106 21.79 -5.34 3.60
CA GLU A 106 22.01 -4.34 4.63
C GLU A 106 20.76 -3.51 4.94
N ASP A 107 19.73 -3.55 4.07
CA ASP A 107 18.50 -2.80 4.28
C ASP A 107 17.74 -3.33 5.49
N HIS A 108 17.20 -2.41 6.30
CA HIS A 108 16.38 -2.72 7.47
C HIS A 108 14.96 -3.04 7.03
N ILE A 109 14.49 -4.25 7.30
CA ILE A 109 13.19 -4.71 6.82
C ILE A 109 12.23 -4.95 7.98
N VAL A 110 11.06 -4.32 7.92
CA VAL A 110 9.90 -4.67 8.74
C VAL A 110 8.93 -5.48 7.87
N MET A 111 8.76 -6.74 8.22
CA MET A 111 7.90 -7.66 7.44
C MET A 111 6.53 -7.77 8.08
N VAL A 112 5.47 -7.45 7.31
CA VAL A 112 4.07 -7.59 7.72
C VAL A 112 3.45 -8.77 6.99
N GLY A 113 2.81 -9.67 7.75
CA GLY A 113 2.08 -10.83 7.25
C GLY A 113 2.83 -12.15 7.40
N VAL A 114 2.06 -13.20 7.71
CA VAL A 114 2.56 -14.56 7.99
C VAL A 114 3.33 -15.15 6.82
N ARG A 115 2.88 -14.89 5.59
CA ARG A 115 3.53 -15.45 4.39
C ARG A 115 4.88 -14.81 4.11
N GLY A 116 5.01 -13.52 4.34
CA GLY A 116 6.29 -12.81 4.26
C GLY A 116 7.26 -13.27 5.34
N ALA A 117 6.79 -13.38 6.57
CA ALA A 117 7.57 -13.89 7.69
C ALA A 117 8.20 -15.27 7.39
N ALA A 118 7.38 -16.22 6.91
CA ALA A 118 7.84 -17.54 6.55
C ALA A 118 8.78 -17.58 5.35
N TRP A 119 8.70 -16.60 4.45
CA TRP A 119 9.56 -16.51 3.30
C TRP A 119 10.92 -15.89 3.64
N ILE A 120 10.94 -14.81 4.43
CA ILE A 120 12.15 -14.06 4.75
C ILE A 120 13.02 -14.78 5.77
N SER A 121 12.43 -15.57 6.70
CA SER A 121 13.16 -16.33 7.71
C SER A 121 14.16 -17.36 7.16
N LYS A 122 14.07 -17.68 5.87
CA LYS A 122 14.94 -18.62 5.15
C LYS A 122 16.03 -17.93 4.34
N ARG A 123 16.18 -16.61 4.50
CA ARG A 123 17.07 -15.76 3.71
C ARG A 123 17.88 -14.85 4.63
N ASP A 124 19.00 -14.42 4.12
CA ASP A 124 19.96 -13.59 4.85
C ASP A 124 19.70 -12.10 4.59
N TYR A 125 18.54 -11.61 5.09
CA TYR A 125 18.19 -10.19 5.11
C TYR A 125 18.19 -9.67 6.54
N ASN A 126 18.50 -8.39 6.72
CA ASN A 126 18.44 -7.73 8.03
C ASN A 126 16.98 -7.39 8.38
N VAL A 127 16.34 -8.28 9.16
CA VAL A 127 14.93 -8.14 9.55
C VAL A 127 14.83 -7.57 10.95
N GLU A 128 14.38 -6.34 11.07
CA GLU A 128 14.17 -5.64 12.35
C GLU A 128 12.99 -6.24 13.14
N THR A 129 11.88 -6.41 12.46
CA THR A 129 10.64 -6.85 13.10
C THR A 129 9.77 -7.63 12.12
N VAL A 130 9.07 -8.61 12.65
CA VAL A 130 8.04 -9.37 11.94
C VAL A 130 6.70 -9.15 12.63
N LEU A 131 5.75 -8.59 11.89
CA LEU A 131 4.38 -8.34 12.36
C LEU A 131 3.45 -9.33 11.67
N SER A 132 3.07 -10.36 12.39
CA SER A 132 2.19 -11.42 11.85
C SER A 132 1.20 -11.89 12.91
N ASP A 133 0.03 -12.30 12.46
CA ASP A 133 -1.05 -12.82 13.30
C ASP A 133 -1.51 -11.84 14.40
N LEU A 134 -1.57 -10.56 14.04
CA LEU A 134 -2.01 -9.46 14.91
C LEU A 134 -3.40 -8.97 14.47
N ASP A 135 -4.17 -8.51 15.45
CA ASP A 135 -5.42 -7.79 15.17
C ASP A 135 -5.15 -6.41 14.51
N GLU A 136 -6.15 -5.81 13.85
CA GLU A 136 -5.99 -4.56 13.08
C GLU A 136 -5.43 -3.42 13.95
N ASP A 137 -5.89 -3.30 15.21
CA ASP A 137 -5.43 -2.25 16.15
C ASP A 137 -3.99 -2.50 16.62
N ASP A 138 -3.61 -3.75 16.86
CA ASP A 138 -2.26 -4.14 17.28
C ASP A 138 -1.24 -3.92 16.17
N VAL A 139 -1.63 -4.24 14.91
CA VAL A 139 -0.80 -3.94 13.73
C VAL A 139 -0.53 -2.44 13.61
N TYR A 140 -1.55 -1.60 13.79
CA TYR A 140 -1.38 -0.15 13.73
C TYR A 140 -0.40 0.37 14.78
N ASN A 141 -0.55 -0.06 16.04
CA ASN A 141 0.32 0.34 17.14
C ASN A 141 1.77 -0.13 16.91
N ALA A 142 1.94 -1.36 16.46
CA ALA A 142 3.27 -1.91 16.16
C ALA A 142 3.93 -1.20 14.98
N LEU A 143 3.19 -0.92 13.89
CA LEU A 143 3.70 -0.15 12.76
C LEU A 143 4.06 1.29 13.15
N SER A 144 3.25 1.93 14.00
CA SER A 144 3.54 3.28 14.48
C SER A 144 4.84 3.33 15.26
N LYS A 145 5.11 2.32 16.10
CA LYS A 145 6.38 2.21 16.83
C LYS A 145 7.55 1.99 15.87
N CYS A 146 7.45 1.04 14.94
CA CYS A 146 8.50 0.82 13.94
C CYS A 146 8.77 2.06 13.07
N MET A 147 7.72 2.85 12.78
CA MET A 147 7.87 4.11 12.04
C MET A 147 8.62 5.16 12.87
N GLN A 148 8.38 5.25 14.18
CA GLN A 148 9.12 6.15 15.07
C GLN A 148 10.60 5.74 15.12
N ASP A 149 10.90 4.46 15.27
CA ASP A 149 12.27 3.94 15.24
C ASP A 149 12.98 4.27 13.91
N ALA A 150 12.26 4.11 12.79
CA ALA A 150 12.77 4.46 11.45
C ALA A 150 13.03 5.97 11.30
N LEU A 151 12.14 6.82 11.84
CA LEU A 151 12.34 8.28 11.85
C LEU A 151 13.57 8.68 12.66
N ASP A 152 13.75 8.10 13.84
CA ASP A 152 14.93 8.35 14.67
C ASP A 152 16.24 7.97 13.95
N LEU A 153 16.26 6.84 13.24
CA LEU A 153 17.42 6.42 12.43
C LEU A 153 17.65 7.37 11.25
N PHE A 154 16.58 7.86 10.63
CA PHE A 154 16.68 8.82 9.52
C PHE A 154 17.24 10.16 10.00
N GLU A 155 16.78 10.67 11.15
CA GLU A 155 17.29 11.91 11.78
C GLU A 155 18.76 11.80 12.18
N LYS A 156 19.18 10.63 12.68
CA LYS A 156 20.59 10.33 12.99
C LYS A 156 21.45 10.10 11.76
N LYS A 157 20.86 10.10 10.56
CA LYS A 157 21.51 9.82 9.27
C LYS A 157 22.13 8.42 9.19
N GLU A 158 21.52 7.45 9.85
CA GLU A 158 21.95 6.05 9.83
C GLU A 158 21.32 5.30 8.66
N ILE A 159 20.17 5.76 8.15
CA ILE A 159 19.49 5.24 6.96
C ILE A 159 19.34 6.31 5.88
N SER A 160 19.26 5.88 4.63
CA SER A 160 19.14 6.77 3.46
C SER A 160 17.70 7.22 3.21
N LYS A 161 16.75 6.30 3.31
CA LYS A 161 15.33 6.51 2.96
C LYS A 161 14.44 5.57 3.73
N ILE A 162 13.17 5.95 3.85
CA ILE A 162 12.09 5.10 4.37
C ILE A 162 11.15 4.79 3.22
N GLN A 163 10.89 3.49 2.99
CA GLN A 163 10.08 3.01 1.88
C GLN A 163 9.01 2.03 2.35
N ILE A 164 7.95 1.91 1.56
CA ILE A 164 6.89 0.92 1.76
C ILE A 164 6.76 0.10 0.47
N LEU A 165 6.90 -1.22 0.58
CA LEU A 165 6.60 -2.17 -0.48
C LEU A 165 5.23 -2.79 -0.22
N TYR A 166 4.28 -2.50 -1.07
CA TYR A 166 2.92 -3.02 -0.98
C TYR A 166 2.37 -3.35 -2.36
N THR A 167 1.26 -4.04 -2.41
CA THR A 167 0.57 -4.30 -3.68
C THR A 167 -0.54 -3.31 -3.90
N HIS A 168 -0.35 -2.42 -4.86
CA HIS A 168 -1.36 -1.42 -5.22
C HIS A 168 -2.55 -2.08 -5.91
N TYR A 169 -3.75 -1.84 -5.37
CA TYR A 169 -5.01 -2.30 -5.95
C TYR A 169 -5.45 -1.37 -7.08
N LYS A 170 -5.29 -1.81 -8.31
CA LYS A 170 -5.75 -1.05 -9.49
C LYS A 170 -7.18 -1.43 -9.90
N ASN A 171 -7.45 -2.72 -9.94
CA ASN A 171 -8.78 -3.30 -10.20
C ASN A 171 -8.80 -4.76 -9.75
N THR A 172 -9.94 -5.44 -9.90
CA THR A 172 -10.11 -6.84 -9.49
C THR A 172 -9.20 -7.86 -10.18
N LEU A 173 -8.58 -7.49 -11.29
CA LEU A 173 -7.71 -8.36 -12.08
C LEU A 173 -6.23 -7.95 -12.03
N THR A 174 -5.95 -6.71 -11.66
CA THR A 174 -4.60 -6.13 -11.74
C THR A 174 -4.12 -5.67 -10.37
N PHE A 175 -3.11 -6.34 -9.89
CA PHE A 175 -2.40 -6.05 -8.65
C PHE A 175 -0.95 -5.75 -8.99
N VAL A 176 -0.46 -4.57 -8.65
CA VAL A 176 0.90 -4.13 -9.01
C VAL A 176 1.71 -3.97 -7.73
N PRO A 177 2.77 -4.76 -7.52
CA PRO A 177 3.70 -4.50 -6.42
C PRO A 177 4.33 -3.13 -6.65
N THR A 178 4.33 -2.31 -5.64
CA THR A 178 4.77 -0.91 -5.71
C THR A 178 5.69 -0.62 -4.53
N LEU A 179 6.88 -0.13 -4.82
CA LEU A 179 7.81 0.40 -3.84
C LEU A 179 7.68 1.92 -3.83
N GLU A 180 7.17 2.46 -2.73
CA GLU A 180 6.94 3.89 -2.57
C GLU A 180 7.87 4.48 -1.52
N THR A 181 8.51 5.60 -1.83
CA THR A 181 9.40 6.30 -0.89
C THR A 181 8.59 7.29 -0.08
N VAL A 182 8.59 7.09 1.25
CA VAL A 182 7.93 7.98 2.22
C VAL A 182 8.86 9.14 2.60
N LEU A 183 10.11 8.82 2.87
CA LEU A 183 11.18 9.78 3.11
C LEU A 183 12.42 9.42 2.29
N PRO A 184 13.13 10.40 1.72
CA PRO A 184 12.83 11.83 1.69
C PRO A 184 11.58 12.14 0.84
N VAL A 185 10.91 13.23 1.21
CA VAL A 185 9.71 13.65 0.47
C VAL A 185 10.10 14.38 -0.80
N SER A 186 9.63 13.91 -1.93
CA SER A 186 9.79 14.60 -3.21
C SER A 186 8.94 15.87 -3.22
N LYS A 187 9.55 17.03 -3.47
CA LYS A 187 8.77 18.26 -3.71
C LYS A 187 7.83 18.01 -4.88
N PRO A 188 6.53 18.29 -4.74
CA PRO A 188 5.62 18.19 -5.86
C PRO A 188 6.11 19.12 -6.96
N GLN A 189 6.44 18.57 -8.11
CA GLN A 189 6.72 19.38 -9.30
C GLN A 189 5.48 20.22 -9.57
N GLU A 190 5.66 21.52 -9.81
CA GLU A 190 4.57 22.36 -10.25
C GLU A 190 4.01 21.79 -11.55
N GLU A 191 2.95 20.99 -11.46
CA GLU A 191 2.09 20.79 -12.61
C GLU A 191 1.63 22.20 -13.02
N LYS A 192 2.18 22.69 -14.11
CA LYS A 192 1.63 23.86 -14.79
C LYS A 192 0.16 23.54 -15.02
N LYS A 193 -0.72 24.10 -14.19
CA LYS A 193 -2.16 24.12 -14.42
C LYS A 193 -2.38 24.90 -15.69
N SER A 194 -2.13 24.27 -16.81
CA SER A 194 -2.55 24.70 -18.12
C SER A 194 -4.03 24.42 -18.20
N GLY A 195 -4.85 25.43 -18.01
CA GLY A 195 -6.19 25.39 -18.54
C GLY A 195 -7.40 25.55 -17.62
N MET A 196 -7.29 25.98 -16.34
CA MET A 196 -8.48 26.18 -15.52
C MET A 196 -8.73 27.62 -15.06
N ARG A 197 -8.28 28.59 -15.85
CA ARG A 197 -8.52 30.03 -15.58
C ARG A 197 -9.64 30.67 -16.41
N SER A 198 -10.36 29.95 -17.22
CA SER A 198 -11.32 30.53 -18.16
C SER A 198 -12.81 30.41 -17.79
N GLU A 199 -13.21 29.52 -16.89
CA GLU A 199 -14.62 29.34 -16.59
C GLU A 199 -15.13 30.13 -15.37
N GLU A 200 -14.34 30.29 -14.32
CA GLU A 200 -14.78 31.09 -13.16
C GLU A 200 -14.91 32.60 -13.45
N ARG A 201 -14.21 33.13 -14.47
CA ARG A 201 -14.39 34.52 -14.90
C ARG A 201 -15.62 34.76 -15.78
N ARG A 202 -16.21 33.74 -16.37
CA ARG A 202 -17.44 33.87 -17.15
C ARG A 202 -18.69 33.97 -16.29
N VAL A 203 -18.77 33.19 -15.22
CA VAL A 203 -19.94 33.19 -14.31
C VAL A 203 -20.07 34.52 -13.56
N GLY A 204 -18.96 35.17 -13.19
CA GLY A 204 -18.95 36.46 -12.51
C GLY A 204 -19.32 37.68 -13.39
N LYS A 205 -19.24 37.57 -14.73
CA LYS A 205 -19.64 38.66 -15.63
C LYS A 205 -21.11 38.61 -16.05
N GLU A 206 -21.71 37.45 -16.12
CA GLU A 206 -23.14 37.31 -16.46
C GLU A 206 -24.07 37.74 -15.31
N CYS A 207 -23.65 37.65 -14.06
CA CYS A 207 -24.43 38.16 -12.92
C CYS A 207 -24.44 39.69 -12.79
N ARG A 208 -23.47 40.43 -13.40
CA ARG A 208 -23.42 41.90 -13.30
C ARG A 208 -24.24 42.62 -14.38
N SER A 209 -24.65 41.98 -15.45
CA SER A 209 -25.41 42.59 -16.53
C SER A 209 -26.91 42.52 -16.36
N ARG A 210 -27.44 41.86 -15.33
CA ARG A 210 -28.87 41.63 -15.12
C ARG A 210 -29.53 42.51 -14.06
N TRP A 211 -28.77 43.45 -13.46
CA TRP A 211 -29.30 44.44 -12.53
C TRP A 211 -29.05 45.82 -13.06
N SER A 212 -29.84 46.24 -14.05
CA SER A 212 -30.07 47.63 -14.38
C SER A 212 -31.52 47.96 -13.89
N PRO A 213 -31.66 48.87 -12.92
CA PRO A 213 -32.98 49.38 -12.56
C PRO A 213 -33.26 50.51 -13.54
N TYR A 214 -34.23 50.30 -14.41
CA TYR A 214 -35.05 51.28 -15.16
C TYR A 214 -35.43 50.71 -16.53
N HIS A 215 -36.59 50.08 -16.58
CA HIS A 215 -37.78 50.40 -17.35
C HIS A 215 -38.88 49.42 -16.99
#